data_1fc396201eb45eab2e47e3d0ae876080
#
_entry.id   1fc396201eb45eab2e47e3d0ae876080
#
_cell.length_a   1.000
_cell.length_b   1.000
_cell.length_c   1.000
_cell.angle_alpha   90.00
_cell.angle_beta   90.00
_cell.angle_gamma   90.00
#
_symmetry.space_group_name_H-M   'P 1'
#
loop_
_entity.id
_entity.type
_entity.pdbx_description
1 polymer ?
#
loop_
_entity_poly.entity_id
_entity_poly.type
_entity_poly.pdbx_seq_one_letter_code
_entity_poly.pdbx_strand_id
1 'polypeptide(L)'
;IKSTQEAYNIKVKETSIDYSGTIKEDEVEKNDDVIDNITIVNKNLVKKSLKDTQTETGYYIYNSVSLAKYNINGKDQLTYVAPREAENNTISYNNKTYEYTHGMGQIIASATSVTEDGNVEYLQKDISGSDNILEVKEPRIYYGVETNSVAVTNTKNKSEYDYTDSDGVEHVNNYDGNSGIQVGFWDRLILAVKNKDIRLAMTSSISSESKIITNRNIVKRAKAVLPNLIYDENPYTVVDDGKIYWVLDAYTVSDKYPYSTYTEVEYDGAKRNINYIRNSVKVIINAYDGEMTFYITDRNDPVIMAYLTLRYFLIIQEKKFQMELSNK
;
A
#
# COMPACT_ATOMS: atom_id res chain seq x y z
N ILE A 1 -0.33 -13.34 34.08
CA ILE A 1 -1.14 -14.10 33.08
C ILE A 1 -2.60 -14.22 33.57
N LYS A 2 -2.85 -14.73 34.80
CA LYS A 2 -4.20 -14.91 35.31
C LYS A 2 -5.00 -13.59 35.38
N SER A 3 -4.40 -12.52 35.84
CA SER A 3 -5.01 -11.19 35.88
C SER A 3 -5.32 -10.64 34.50
N THR A 4 -4.47 -10.93 33.48
CA THR A 4 -4.71 -10.56 32.10
C THR A 4 -5.86 -11.35 31.51
N GLN A 5 -5.96 -12.64 31.80
CA GLN A 5 -7.07 -13.48 31.36
C GLN A 5 -8.41 -12.99 31.90
N GLU A 6 -8.45 -12.62 33.19
CA GLU A 6 -9.65 -12.09 33.85
C GLU A 6 -10.04 -10.73 33.28
N ALA A 7 -9.08 -9.82 33.08
CA ALA A 7 -9.32 -8.47 32.58
C ALA A 7 -9.85 -8.45 31.11
N TYR A 8 -9.40 -9.38 30.29
CA TYR A 8 -9.79 -9.44 28.86
C TYR A 8 -10.76 -10.57 28.53
N ASN A 9 -11.25 -11.30 29.54
CA ASN A 9 -12.12 -12.47 29.37
C ASN A 9 -11.55 -13.51 28.38
N ILE A 10 -10.24 -13.70 28.40
CA ILE A 10 -9.55 -14.65 27.52
C ILE A 10 -9.50 -16.02 28.23
N LYS A 11 -9.97 -17.03 27.53
CA LYS A 11 -9.79 -18.43 27.96
C LYS A 11 -8.49 -18.96 27.42
N VAL A 12 -7.52 -19.21 28.28
CA VAL A 12 -6.26 -19.87 27.93
C VAL A 12 -6.37 -21.33 28.31
N LYS A 13 -6.13 -22.22 27.35
CA LYS A 13 -6.02 -23.66 27.55
C LYS A 13 -4.54 -24.02 27.54
N GLU A 14 -4.04 -24.55 28.64
CA GLU A 14 -2.72 -25.16 28.68
C GLU A 14 -2.81 -26.54 28.02
N THR A 15 -2.00 -26.77 27.01
CA THR A 15 -1.82 -28.09 26.39
C THR A 15 -0.34 -28.41 26.36
N SER A 16 0.01 -29.63 26.73
CA SER A 16 1.36 -30.13 26.50
C SER A 16 1.53 -30.45 25.02
N ILE A 17 2.67 -30.10 24.48
CA ILE A 17 3.05 -30.51 23.12
C ILE A 17 3.57 -31.95 23.21
N ASP A 18 2.89 -32.87 22.54
CA ASP A 18 3.37 -34.23 22.42
C ASP A 18 4.27 -34.34 21.17
N TYR A 19 5.56 -34.58 21.39
CA TYR A 19 6.55 -34.74 20.32
C TYR A 19 6.69 -36.20 19.85
N SER A 20 5.98 -37.12 20.48
CA SER A 20 6.07 -38.57 20.18
C SER A 20 5.03 -39.04 19.16
N GLY A 21 4.06 -38.19 18.83
CA GLY A 21 2.99 -38.53 17.90
C GLY A 21 3.44 -38.51 16.44
N THR A 22 3.22 -39.59 15.72
CA THR A 22 3.22 -39.58 14.25
C THR A 22 1.92 -38.95 13.78
N ILE A 23 2.01 -37.92 12.91
CA ILE A 23 0.85 -37.35 12.25
C ILE A 23 0.20 -38.47 11.41
N LYS A 24 -1.06 -38.76 11.67
CA LYS A 24 -1.80 -39.74 10.88
C LYS A 24 -2.37 -39.06 9.64
N GLU A 25 -2.45 -39.79 8.55
CA GLU A 25 -2.95 -39.33 7.25
C GLU A 25 -4.38 -38.71 7.38
N ASP A 26 -5.23 -39.35 8.19
CA ASP A 26 -6.60 -38.87 8.46
C ASP A 26 -6.66 -37.58 9.30
N GLU A 27 -5.61 -37.24 10.04
CA GLU A 27 -5.48 -35.96 10.76
C GLU A 27 -5.02 -34.84 9.84
N VAL A 28 -4.24 -35.13 8.81
CA VAL A 28 -3.85 -34.20 7.74
C VAL A 28 -5.11 -33.80 6.95
N GLU A 29 -5.85 -34.80 6.45
CA GLU A 29 -7.07 -34.57 5.67
C GLU A 29 -8.14 -33.73 6.42
N LYS A 30 -8.24 -33.89 7.75
CA LYS A 30 -9.20 -33.09 8.57
C LYS A 30 -8.76 -31.64 8.77
N ASN A 31 -7.53 -31.30 8.47
CA ASN A 31 -6.96 -29.97 8.67
C ASN A 31 -6.42 -29.36 7.37
N ASP A 32 -6.90 -29.81 6.23
CA ASP A 32 -6.48 -29.34 4.91
C ASP A 32 -6.51 -27.82 4.78
N ASP A 33 -7.58 -27.18 5.25
CA ASP A 33 -7.73 -25.72 5.22
C ASP A 33 -6.60 -24.98 5.99
N VAL A 34 -6.07 -25.62 7.05
CA VAL A 34 -4.98 -25.05 7.83
C VAL A 34 -3.64 -25.32 7.14
N ILE A 35 -3.47 -26.54 6.63
CA ILE A 35 -2.24 -27.01 5.97
C ILE A 35 -2.04 -26.23 4.67
N ASP A 36 -3.08 -26.11 3.86
CA ASP A 36 -3.06 -25.35 2.60
C ASP A 36 -2.70 -23.87 2.78
N ASN A 37 -2.88 -23.34 3.99
CA ASN A 37 -2.55 -21.95 4.34
C ASN A 37 -1.28 -21.80 5.19
N ILE A 38 -0.43 -22.84 5.29
CA ILE A 38 0.90 -22.70 5.90
C ILE A 38 1.83 -22.00 4.91
N THR A 39 2.38 -20.84 5.33
CA THR A 39 3.34 -20.12 4.50
C THR A 39 4.67 -20.86 4.44
N ILE A 40 5.06 -21.31 3.25
CA ILE A 40 6.35 -21.96 2.98
C ILE A 40 7.32 -21.06 2.22
N VAL A 41 6.81 -20.00 1.60
CA VAL A 41 7.59 -19.01 0.85
C VAL A 41 7.92 -17.83 1.75
N ASN A 42 9.18 -17.41 1.77
CA ASN A 42 9.61 -16.25 2.55
C ASN A 42 9.42 -14.95 1.76
N LYS A 43 8.92 -13.90 2.41
CA LYS A 43 8.74 -12.56 1.82
C LYS A 43 9.99 -12.03 1.11
N ASN A 44 11.19 -12.25 1.68
CA ASN A 44 12.44 -11.79 1.08
C ASN A 44 12.81 -12.57 -0.19
N LEU A 45 12.43 -13.86 -0.27
CA LEU A 45 12.60 -14.66 -1.47
C LEU A 45 11.73 -14.09 -2.60
N VAL A 46 10.47 -13.75 -2.30
CA VAL A 46 9.57 -13.10 -3.28
C VAL A 46 10.16 -11.77 -3.76
N LYS A 47 10.62 -10.91 -2.84
CA LYS A 47 11.27 -9.63 -3.22
C LYS A 47 12.48 -9.85 -4.13
N LYS A 48 13.31 -10.82 -3.82
CA LYS A 48 14.48 -11.16 -4.63
C LYS A 48 14.07 -11.67 -6.01
N SER A 49 13.15 -12.63 -6.07
CA SER A 49 12.64 -13.17 -7.31
C SER A 49 12.03 -12.10 -8.22
N LEU A 50 11.19 -11.19 -7.65
CA LEU A 50 10.61 -10.07 -8.38
C LEU A 50 11.70 -9.14 -8.96
N LYS A 51 12.73 -8.85 -8.16
CA LYS A 51 13.84 -8.02 -8.62
C LYS A 51 14.62 -8.69 -9.76
N ASP A 52 14.82 -9.99 -9.68
CA ASP A 52 15.61 -10.73 -10.67
C ASP A 52 14.83 -11.00 -11.96
N THR A 53 13.49 -11.18 -11.89
CA THR A 53 12.66 -11.59 -13.03
C THR A 53 11.81 -10.48 -13.64
N GLN A 54 11.53 -9.40 -12.92
CA GLN A 54 10.57 -8.35 -13.34
C GLN A 54 11.24 -6.99 -13.60
N THR A 55 12.55 -6.89 -13.51
CA THR A 55 13.30 -5.63 -13.70
C THR A 55 13.72 -5.34 -15.12
N GLU A 56 13.31 -6.13 -16.12
CA GLU A 56 13.69 -5.94 -17.52
C GLU A 56 13.36 -4.54 -18.05
N THR A 57 12.29 -3.93 -17.54
CA THR A 57 11.86 -2.59 -17.95
C THR A 57 12.60 -1.45 -17.24
N GLY A 58 13.34 -1.73 -16.17
CA GLY A 58 14.24 -0.79 -15.49
C GLY A 58 13.58 0.39 -14.75
N TYR A 59 12.28 0.64 -14.88
CA TYR A 59 11.58 1.76 -14.23
C TYR A 59 10.61 1.35 -13.12
N TYR A 60 10.25 0.08 -13.02
CA TYR A 60 9.43 -0.42 -11.91
C TYR A 60 10.28 -0.88 -10.72
N ILE A 61 9.74 -0.69 -9.52
CA ILE A 61 10.29 -1.20 -8.26
C ILE A 61 9.24 -2.01 -7.50
N TYR A 62 9.71 -3.00 -6.74
CA TYR A 62 8.90 -4.01 -6.06
C TYR A 62 9.24 -4.12 -4.56
N ASN A 63 9.42 -2.99 -3.90
CA ASN A 63 9.84 -2.98 -2.49
C ASN A 63 8.70 -3.28 -1.51
N SER A 64 7.47 -2.91 -1.89
CA SER A 64 6.28 -3.07 -1.06
C SER A 64 5.63 -4.43 -1.30
N VAL A 65 6.12 -5.48 -0.62
CA VAL A 65 5.52 -6.81 -0.66
C VAL A 65 4.76 -7.04 0.65
N SER A 66 3.49 -7.41 0.56
CA SER A 66 2.62 -7.70 1.72
C SER A 66 1.98 -9.07 1.60
N LEU A 67 1.68 -9.68 2.75
CA LEU A 67 0.89 -10.90 2.80
C LEU A 67 -0.59 -10.51 2.75
N ALA A 68 -1.35 -11.18 1.90
CA ALA A 68 -2.80 -11.00 1.76
C ALA A 68 -3.49 -12.35 1.59
N LYS A 69 -4.76 -12.41 1.90
CA LYS A 69 -5.59 -13.59 1.71
C LYS A 69 -6.61 -13.29 0.62
N TYR A 70 -6.63 -14.08 -0.43
CA TYR A 70 -7.59 -13.98 -1.52
C TYR A 70 -8.35 -15.27 -1.70
N ASN A 71 -9.62 -15.17 -2.11
CA ASN A 71 -10.38 -16.31 -2.56
C ASN A 71 -10.06 -16.59 -4.03
N ILE A 72 -9.40 -17.72 -4.28
CA ILE A 72 -8.95 -18.11 -5.61
C ILE A 72 -9.66 -19.44 -5.95
N ASN A 73 -10.51 -19.41 -6.97
CA ASN A 73 -11.29 -20.59 -7.39
C ASN A 73 -12.11 -21.23 -6.26
N GLY A 74 -12.68 -20.39 -5.36
CA GLY A 74 -13.50 -20.85 -4.25
C GLY A 74 -12.72 -21.32 -3.01
N LYS A 75 -11.39 -21.25 -3.02
CA LYS A 75 -10.53 -21.53 -1.86
C LYS A 75 -9.82 -20.26 -1.40
N ASP A 76 -9.80 -20.07 -0.10
CA ASP A 76 -9.03 -19.00 0.54
C ASP A 76 -7.54 -19.37 0.56
N GLN A 77 -6.71 -18.57 -0.08
CA GLN A 77 -5.26 -18.80 -0.17
C GLN A 77 -4.47 -17.60 0.34
N LEU A 78 -3.38 -17.87 1.04
CA LEU A 78 -2.41 -16.87 1.41
C LEU A 78 -1.49 -16.56 0.23
N THR A 79 -1.35 -15.29 -0.07
CA THR A 79 -0.57 -14.79 -1.20
C THR A 79 0.32 -13.63 -0.79
N TYR A 80 1.40 -13.43 -1.53
CA TYR A 80 2.16 -12.19 -1.48
C TYR A 80 1.72 -11.27 -2.61
N VAL A 81 1.45 -10.02 -2.26
CA VAL A 81 1.04 -8.97 -3.18
C VAL A 81 2.15 -7.93 -3.28
N ALA A 82 2.54 -7.60 -4.49
CA ALA A 82 3.57 -6.62 -4.79
C ALA A 82 3.09 -5.63 -5.88
N PRO A 83 2.74 -4.40 -5.51
CA PRO A 83 2.44 -3.36 -6.49
C PRO A 83 3.70 -2.97 -7.27
N ARG A 84 3.54 -2.67 -8.58
CA ARG A 84 4.60 -2.11 -9.41
C ARG A 84 4.61 -0.61 -9.27
N GLU A 85 5.49 -0.05 -8.46
CA GLU A 85 5.66 1.39 -8.34
C GLU A 85 6.70 1.91 -9.33
N ALA A 86 6.48 3.11 -9.88
CA ALA A 86 7.40 3.78 -10.80
C ALA A 86 8.26 4.80 -10.06
N GLU A 87 9.33 4.38 -9.43
CA GLU A 87 10.30 5.26 -8.77
C GLU A 87 11.70 4.64 -8.82
N ASN A 88 12.30 4.61 -9.99
CA ASN A 88 13.68 4.13 -10.12
C ASN A 88 14.64 5.32 -10.18
N ASN A 89 15.63 5.34 -9.27
CA ASN A 89 16.65 6.39 -9.21
C ASN A 89 17.61 6.40 -10.40
N THR A 90 17.59 5.35 -11.23
CA THR A 90 18.40 5.27 -12.44
C THR A 90 17.78 6.00 -13.64
N ILE A 91 16.48 6.34 -13.56
CA ILE A 91 15.77 7.02 -14.64
C ILE A 91 16.08 8.52 -14.62
N SER A 92 16.24 9.11 -15.79
CA SER A 92 16.45 10.54 -15.92
C SER A 92 15.29 11.35 -15.34
N TYR A 93 15.59 12.56 -14.87
CA TYR A 93 14.56 13.46 -14.34
C TYR A 93 13.40 13.65 -15.32
N ASN A 94 13.69 13.92 -16.59
CA ASN A 94 12.66 14.16 -17.59
C ASN A 94 11.75 12.94 -17.78
N ASN A 95 12.33 11.76 -17.84
CA ASN A 95 11.56 10.55 -18.06
C ASN A 95 10.64 10.25 -16.87
N LYS A 96 11.13 10.30 -15.63
CA LYS A 96 10.28 10.04 -14.47
C LYS A 96 9.27 11.15 -14.16
N THR A 97 9.51 12.38 -14.65
CA THR A 97 8.59 13.49 -14.41
C THR A 97 7.48 13.56 -15.44
N TYR A 98 7.75 13.19 -16.70
CA TYR A 98 6.86 13.44 -17.82
C TYR A 98 6.44 12.18 -18.60
N GLU A 99 7.12 11.06 -18.45
CA GLU A 99 6.94 9.86 -19.24
C GLU A 99 6.59 8.64 -18.38
N TYR A 100 7.47 8.25 -17.48
CA TYR A 100 7.23 7.15 -16.53
C TYR A 100 6.61 7.67 -15.24
N THR A 101 5.44 8.27 -15.36
CA THR A 101 4.79 9.02 -14.28
C THR A 101 4.12 8.14 -13.25
N HIS A 102 3.79 6.91 -13.56
CA HIS A 102 3.01 6.00 -12.72
C HIS A 102 3.53 4.56 -12.79
N GLY A 103 3.20 3.80 -11.76
CA GLY A 103 3.34 2.36 -11.73
C GLY A 103 2.13 1.66 -12.35
N MET A 104 2.18 0.31 -12.46
CA MET A 104 1.18 -0.44 -13.22
C MET A 104 0.83 -1.77 -12.59
N GLY A 105 -0.37 -1.88 -12.02
CA GLY A 105 -0.91 -3.12 -11.49
C GLY A 105 -0.12 -3.69 -10.32
N GLN A 106 -0.41 -4.93 -9.99
CA GLN A 106 0.26 -5.64 -8.92
C GLN A 106 0.52 -7.09 -9.30
N ILE A 107 1.59 -7.65 -8.75
CA ILE A 107 1.94 -9.06 -8.88
C ILE A 107 1.38 -9.80 -7.68
N ILE A 108 0.84 -10.99 -7.91
CA ILE A 108 0.38 -11.90 -6.86
C ILE A 108 1.19 -13.18 -6.99
N ALA A 109 1.84 -13.58 -5.89
CA ALA A 109 2.59 -14.81 -5.79
C ALA A 109 2.00 -15.68 -4.68
N SER A 110 2.06 -17.00 -4.82
CA SER A 110 1.67 -17.92 -3.77
C SER A 110 2.59 -17.77 -2.54
N ALA A 111 1.99 -17.79 -1.35
CA ALA A 111 2.74 -17.89 -0.10
C ALA A 111 2.85 -19.34 0.39
N THR A 112 2.06 -20.25 -0.17
CA THR A 112 1.88 -21.63 0.30
C THR A 112 2.36 -22.69 -0.68
N SER A 113 2.76 -22.28 -1.91
CA SER A 113 3.27 -23.20 -2.94
C SER A 113 4.46 -22.59 -3.69
N VAL A 114 5.21 -23.46 -4.33
CA VAL A 114 6.33 -23.15 -5.22
C VAL A 114 6.17 -23.95 -6.52
N THR A 115 6.86 -23.53 -7.58
CA THR A 115 6.90 -24.28 -8.83
C THR A 115 7.62 -25.63 -8.64
N GLU A 116 7.51 -26.54 -9.62
CA GLU A 116 8.22 -27.85 -9.61
C GLU A 116 9.75 -27.68 -9.43
N ASP A 117 10.31 -26.60 -9.93
CA ASP A 117 11.74 -26.26 -9.79
C ASP A 117 12.06 -25.55 -8.45
N GLY A 118 11.10 -25.39 -7.54
CA GLY A 118 11.28 -24.72 -6.25
C GLY A 118 11.36 -23.19 -6.33
N ASN A 119 10.96 -22.59 -7.45
CA ASN A 119 10.90 -21.15 -7.60
C ASN A 119 9.58 -20.56 -7.07
N VAL A 120 9.53 -19.24 -6.92
CA VAL A 120 8.31 -18.51 -6.56
C VAL A 120 7.24 -18.74 -7.62
N GLU A 121 6.08 -19.23 -7.19
CA GLU A 121 4.92 -19.41 -8.05
C GLU A 121 4.14 -18.10 -8.17
N TYR A 122 4.10 -17.54 -9.38
CA TYR A 122 3.33 -16.35 -9.67
C TYR A 122 1.91 -16.71 -10.13
N LEU A 123 0.92 -16.30 -9.37
CA LEU A 123 -0.50 -16.48 -9.66
C LEU A 123 -1.05 -15.39 -10.58
N GLN A 124 -0.46 -14.22 -10.52
CA GLN A 124 -0.72 -13.08 -11.41
C GLN A 124 0.56 -12.28 -11.58
N LYS A 125 1.04 -12.14 -12.80
CA LYS A 125 2.28 -11.38 -13.09
C LYS A 125 2.13 -10.38 -14.24
N ASP A 126 1.16 -10.56 -15.12
CA ASP A 126 1.00 -9.73 -16.30
C ASP A 126 0.14 -8.51 -16.01
N ILE A 127 0.37 -7.42 -16.77
CA ILE A 127 -0.36 -6.16 -16.63
C ILE A 127 -1.75 -6.31 -17.25
N SER A 128 -1.79 -6.93 -18.43
CA SER A 128 -3.01 -7.19 -19.19
C SER A 128 -3.04 -8.67 -19.59
N GLY A 129 -3.69 -9.51 -18.82
CA GLY A 129 -3.81 -10.94 -19.11
C GLY A 129 -5.19 -11.46 -18.81
N SER A 130 -5.67 -12.42 -19.62
CA SER A 130 -6.91 -13.15 -19.37
C SER A 130 -6.85 -14.02 -18.12
N ASP A 131 -5.64 -14.30 -17.62
CA ASP A 131 -5.38 -15.22 -16.51
C ASP A 131 -5.21 -14.51 -15.16
N ASN A 132 -5.58 -13.22 -15.10
CA ASN A 132 -5.51 -12.47 -13.85
C ASN A 132 -6.58 -12.94 -12.86
N ILE A 133 -6.15 -13.29 -11.65
CA ILE A 133 -7.01 -13.72 -10.54
C ILE A 133 -7.91 -12.58 -10.08
N LEU A 134 -7.38 -11.35 -10.08
CA LEU A 134 -8.11 -10.15 -9.72
C LEU A 134 -8.31 -9.28 -10.96
N GLU A 135 -9.55 -8.97 -11.26
CA GLU A 135 -9.88 -7.98 -12.28
C GLU A 135 -9.51 -6.57 -11.75
N VAL A 136 -8.51 -5.96 -12.36
CA VAL A 136 -8.11 -4.58 -12.07
C VAL A 136 -8.47 -3.71 -13.26
N LYS A 137 -9.51 -2.89 -13.12
CA LYS A 137 -10.00 -1.98 -14.17
C LYS A 137 -9.13 -0.72 -14.28
N GLU A 138 -8.64 -0.23 -13.13
CA GLU A 138 -7.70 0.90 -13.06
C GLU A 138 -6.39 0.44 -12.41
N PRO A 139 -5.42 -0.01 -13.21
CA PRO A 139 -4.16 -0.58 -12.71
C PRO A 139 -3.08 0.46 -12.41
N ARG A 140 -3.27 1.74 -12.77
CA ARG A 140 -2.23 2.76 -12.67
C ARG A 140 -2.02 3.23 -11.24
N ILE A 141 -0.75 3.32 -10.84
CA ILE A 141 -0.33 3.68 -9.48
C ILE A 141 0.44 5.00 -9.52
N TYR A 142 -0.26 6.11 -9.36
CA TYR A 142 0.35 7.44 -9.25
C TYR A 142 0.80 7.75 -7.83
N TYR A 143 0.20 7.12 -6.82
CA TYR A 143 0.49 7.30 -5.41
C TYR A 143 0.96 5.98 -4.81
N GLY A 144 2.11 6.01 -4.15
CA GLY A 144 2.73 4.81 -3.59
C GLY A 144 3.62 5.10 -2.38
N VAL A 145 4.24 4.07 -1.85
CA VAL A 145 5.14 4.17 -0.69
C VAL A 145 6.50 4.71 -1.10
N GLU A 146 6.99 4.25 -2.23
CA GLU A 146 8.32 4.60 -2.75
C GLU A 146 8.27 5.81 -3.70
N THR A 147 7.09 6.22 -4.11
CA THR A 147 6.89 7.29 -5.10
C THR A 147 7.07 8.66 -4.47
N ASN A 148 8.23 9.28 -4.64
CA ASN A 148 8.60 10.57 -4.05
C ASN A 148 8.72 11.71 -5.07
N SER A 149 8.89 11.39 -6.35
CA SER A 149 9.06 12.40 -7.41
C SER A 149 7.75 13.11 -7.76
N VAL A 150 7.88 14.31 -8.31
CA VAL A 150 6.76 15.03 -8.92
C VAL A 150 6.45 14.39 -10.28
N ALA A 151 5.18 14.23 -10.61
CA ALA A 151 4.73 13.87 -11.95
C ALA A 151 3.98 15.03 -12.59
N VAL A 152 4.17 15.20 -13.89
CA VAL A 152 3.46 16.16 -14.70
C VAL A 152 2.73 15.39 -15.82
N THR A 153 1.43 15.41 -15.76
CA THR A 153 0.56 14.66 -16.64
C THR A 153 -0.01 15.55 -17.75
N ASN A 154 -0.49 14.95 -18.82
CA ASN A 154 -1.13 15.64 -19.94
C ASN A 154 -0.24 16.75 -20.53
N THR A 155 1.01 16.43 -20.83
CA THR A 155 1.97 17.39 -21.38
C THR A 155 1.83 17.53 -22.91
N LYS A 156 2.31 18.66 -23.47
CA LYS A 156 2.21 18.91 -24.91
C LYS A 156 3.07 17.99 -25.76
N ASN A 157 4.26 17.66 -25.27
CA ASN A 157 5.33 17.10 -26.10
C ASN A 157 5.72 15.67 -25.72
N LYS A 158 5.11 15.11 -24.67
CA LYS A 158 5.38 13.75 -24.19
C LYS A 158 4.07 13.11 -23.76
N SER A 159 3.87 11.89 -24.21
CA SER A 159 2.82 11.02 -23.69
C SER A 159 3.33 10.26 -22.46
N GLU A 160 2.45 9.99 -21.52
CA GLU A 160 2.77 9.14 -20.40
C GLU A 160 2.82 7.70 -20.87
N TYR A 161 3.94 7.03 -20.65
CA TYR A 161 4.08 5.61 -20.94
C TYR A 161 3.20 4.80 -19.99
N ASP A 162 2.42 3.89 -20.53
CA ASP A 162 1.54 3.01 -19.78
C ASP A 162 2.18 1.62 -19.65
N TYR A 163 2.23 0.86 -20.72
CA TYR A 163 2.88 -0.44 -20.79
C TYR A 163 3.16 -0.83 -22.24
N THR A 164 3.99 -1.86 -22.43
CA THR A 164 4.17 -2.51 -23.72
C THR A 164 3.46 -3.85 -23.68
N ASP A 165 2.65 -4.14 -24.68
CA ASP A 165 1.94 -5.41 -24.77
C ASP A 165 2.83 -6.55 -25.33
N SER A 166 2.26 -7.76 -25.44
CA SER A 166 2.96 -8.95 -25.95
C SER A 166 3.41 -8.82 -27.41
N ASP A 167 2.78 -7.94 -28.18
CA ASP A 167 3.10 -7.70 -29.59
C ASP A 167 4.17 -6.59 -29.74
N GLY A 168 4.65 -6.03 -28.64
CA GLY A 168 5.65 -4.99 -28.59
C GLY A 168 5.09 -3.58 -28.87
N VAL A 169 3.76 -3.40 -28.80
CA VAL A 169 3.12 -2.09 -28.99
C VAL A 169 3.13 -1.33 -27.68
N GLU A 170 3.65 -0.10 -27.71
CA GLU A 170 3.61 0.81 -26.56
C GLU A 170 2.24 1.46 -26.41
N HIS A 171 1.67 1.34 -25.22
CA HIS A 171 0.45 2.02 -24.82
C HIS A 171 0.78 3.27 -24.03
N VAL A 172 0.01 4.33 -24.24
CA VAL A 172 0.16 5.63 -23.58
C VAL A 172 -1.08 6.00 -22.81
N ASN A 173 -0.91 6.74 -21.72
CA ASN A 173 -1.99 7.21 -20.88
C ASN A 173 -2.19 8.71 -21.00
N ASN A 174 -3.45 9.13 -20.77
CA ASN A 174 -3.83 10.51 -20.52
C ASN A 174 -4.53 10.54 -19.15
N TYR A 175 -3.90 11.13 -18.16
CA TYR A 175 -4.42 11.15 -16.80
C TYR A 175 -5.73 11.94 -16.71
N ASP A 176 -6.81 11.29 -16.29
CA ASP A 176 -8.15 11.87 -16.09
C ASP A 176 -8.55 11.98 -14.61
N GLY A 177 -7.69 11.51 -13.68
CA GLY A 177 -7.95 11.54 -12.24
C GLY A 177 -8.17 12.95 -11.69
N ASN A 178 -8.85 13.02 -10.55
CA ASN A 178 -9.25 14.29 -9.91
C ASN A 178 -8.08 15.03 -9.24
N SER A 179 -6.98 14.36 -8.97
CA SER A 179 -5.83 14.98 -8.29
C SER A 179 -4.91 15.70 -9.27
N GLY A 180 -3.96 16.42 -8.71
CA GLY A 180 -3.07 17.29 -9.46
C GLY A 180 -3.55 18.73 -9.52
N ILE A 181 -2.60 19.64 -9.67
CA ILE A 181 -2.86 21.07 -9.71
C ILE A 181 -2.70 21.51 -11.16
N GLN A 182 -3.78 22.00 -11.77
CA GLN A 182 -3.69 22.76 -13.02
C GLN A 182 -3.01 24.09 -12.74
N VAL A 183 -1.96 24.41 -13.49
CA VAL A 183 -1.07 25.50 -13.11
C VAL A 183 -0.97 26.57 -14.18
N GLY A 184 -1.28 27.80 -13.81
CA GLY A 184 -0.86 28.98 -14.52
C GLY A 184 0.63 29.27 -14.35
N PHE A 185 1.12 30.33 -14.99
CA PHE A 185 2.55 30.68 -14.92
C PHE A 185 3.03 30.94 -13.48
N TRP A 186 2.27 31.67 -12.68
CA TRP A 186 2.62 32.00 -11.31
C TRP A 186 2.59 30.78 -10.36
N ASP A 187 1.60 29.90 -10.55
CA ASP A 187 1.49 28.68 -9.77
C ASP A 187 2.67 27.75 -10.02
N ARG A 188 3.16 27.67 -11.26
CA ARG A 188 4.36 26.92 -11.62
C ARG A 188 5.59 27.43 -10.89
N LEU A 189 5.74 28.74 -10.77
CA LEU A 189 6.86 29.34 -10.05
C LEU A 189 6.79 29.00 -8.56
N ILE A 190 5.61 29.11 -7.95
CA ILE A 190 5.40 28.74 -6.54
C ILE A 190 5.68 27.26 -6.31
N LEU A 191 5.20 26.39 -7.19
CA LEU A 191 5.44 24.95 -7.08
C LEU A 191 6.92 24.57 -7.32
N ALA A 192 7.60 25.28 -8.21
CA ALA A 192 9.03 25.11 -8.42
C ALA A 192 9.85 25.43 -7.16
N VAL A 193 9.50 26.50 -6.47
CA VAL A 193 10.14 26.89 -5.19
C VAL A 193 9.80 25.86 -4.10
N LYS A 194 8.52 25.50 -3.96
CA LYS A 194 8.06 24.52 -2.96
C LYS A 194 8.73 23.17 -3.11
N ASN A 195 8.87 22.67 -4.33
CA ASN A 195 9.50 21.38 -4.63
C ASN A 195 11.03 21.47 -4.81
N LYS A 196 11.60 22.68 -4.66
CA LYS A 196 13.03 22.96 -4.89
C LYS A 196 13.50 22.52 -6.28
N ASP A 197 12.65 22.71 -7.29
CA ASP A 197 12.88 22.27 -8.66
C ASP A 197 12.51 23.36 -9.67
N ILE A 198 13.50 24.16 -10.05
CA ILE A 198 13.34 25.27 -10.99
C ILE A 198 12.91 24.80 -12.40
N ARG A 199 13.16 23.53 -12.76
CA ARG A 199 12.81 22.96 -14.07
C ARG A 199 11.31 22.97 -14.31
N LEU A 200 10.50 22.84 -13.25
CA LEU A 200 9.03 22.95 -13.35
C LEU A 200 8.58 24.34 -13.85
N ALA A 201 9.31 25.41 -13.50
CA ALA A 201 8.99 26.75 -13.96
C ALA A 201 9.45 27.00 -15.41
N MET A 202 10.58 26.42 -15.81
CA MET A 202 11.24 26.72 -17.09
C MET A 202 10.80 25.83 -18.26
N THR A 203 10.11 24.73 -18.02
CA THR A 203 9.72 23.79 -19.10
C THR A 203 8.61 24.35 -19.98
N SER A 204 8.74 24.14 -21.30
CA SER A 204 7.72 24.45 -22.30
C SER A 204 6.69 23.32 -22.46
N SER A 205 6.92 22.16 -21.87
CA SER A 205 6.06 20.98 -21.99
C SER A 205 4.73 21.10 -21.25
N ILE A 206 4.65 21.98 -20.25
CA ILE A 206 3.44 22.19 -19.44
C ILE A 206 2.48 23.12 -20.18
N SER A 207 1.22 22.70 -20.30
CA SER A 207 0.10 23.46 -20.88
C SER A 207 -0.97 23.78 -19.83
N SER A 208 -2.06 24.43 -20.26
CA SER A 208 -3.24 24.64 -19.43
C SER A 208 -3.98 23.36 -19.05
N GLU A 209 -3.78 22.28 -19.81
CA GLU A 209 -4.39 20.97 -19.56
C GLU A 209 -3.54 20.08 -18.66
N SER A 210 -2.27 20.46 -18.49
CA SER A 210 -1.33 19.68 -17.67
C SER A 210 -1.66 19.82 -16.19
N LYS A 211 -1.51 18.70 -15.47
CA LYS A 211 -1.63 18.66 -14.00
C LYS A 211 -0.28 18.33 -13.38
N ILE A 212 0.10 19.05 -12.35
CA ILE A 212 1.28 18.74 -11.55
C ILE A 212 0.84 17.96 -10.31
N ILE A 213 1.28 16.72 -10.20
CA ILE A 213 0.99 15.81 -9.08
C ILE A 213 2.16 15.82 -8.11
N THR A 214 1.90 16.23 -6.87
CA THR A 214 2.90 16.31 -5.78
C THR A 214 2.43 15.53 -4.55
N ASN A 215 3.31 15.35 -3.58
CA ASN A 215 3.00 14.60 -2.35
C ASN A 215 2.46 13.20 -2.66
N ARG A 216 3.14 12.49 -3.55
CA ARG A 216 2.73 11.19 -4.06
C ARG A 216 3.01 10.05 -3.09
N ASN A 217 3.99 10.24 -2.19
CA ASN A 217 4.24 9.27 -1.13
C ASN A 217 3.07 9.26 -0.14
N ILE A 218 2.39 8.13 -0.02
CA ILE A 218 1.14 7.99 0.72
C ILE A 218 1.31 8.20 2.23
N VAL A 219 2.43 7.76 2.81
CA VAL A 219 2.71 7.96 4.24
C VAL A 219 2.95 9.43 4.54
N LYS A 220 3.81 10.09 3.73
CA LYS A 220 4.07 11.54 3.86
C LYS A 220 2.80 12.37 3.63
N ARG A 221 1.96 11.93 2.69
CA ARG A 221 0.67 12.56 2.39
C ARG A 221 -0.30 12.44 3.55
N ALA A 222 -0.48 11.26 4.13
CA ALA A 222 -1.34 11.04 5.29
C ALA A 222 -0.86 11.85 6.49
N LYS A 223 0.43 11.88 6.72
CA LYS A 223 1.06 12.65 7.78
C LYS A 223 0.91 14.17 7.61
N ALA A 224 0.93 14.68 6.38
CA ALA A 224 0.68 16.09 6.11
C ALA A 224 -0.77 16.51 6.44
N VAL A 225 -1.72 15.56 6.34
CA VAL A 225 -3.14 15.78 6.66
C VAL A 225 -3.39 15.67 8.16
N LEU A 226 -2.89 14.61 8.81
CA LEU A 226 -3.06 14.35 10.25
C LEU A 226 -1.71 14.07 10.93
N PRO A 227 -0.93 15.09 11.26
CA PRO A 227 0.43 14.95 11.78
C PRO A 227 0.52 14.37 13.20
N ASN A 228 -0.60 14.30 13.91
CA ASN A 228 -0.64 13.85 15.32
C ASN A 228 -0.77 12.32 15.47
N LEU A 229 -0.92 11.59 14.37
CA LEU A 229 -0.93 10.14 14.37
C LEU A 229 0.47 9.59 14.04
N ILE A 230 0.77 8.40 14.56
CA ILE A 230 1.89 7.59 14.08
C ILE A 230 1.38 6.67 12.97
N TYR A 231 2.09 6.62 11.86
CA TYR A 231 1.73 5.81 10.69
C TYR A 231 2.65 4.62 10.57
N ASP A 232 2.08 3.46 10.21
CA ASP A 232 2.87 2.26 9.91
C ASP A 232 3.75 2.50 8.68
N GLU A 233 4.95 1.94 8.70
CA GLU A 233 5.91 2.05 7.58
C GLU A 233 5.67 0.98 6.50
N ASN A 234 4.76 0.04 6.73
CA ASN A 234 4.47 -1.08 5.85
C ASN A 234 3.01 -1.11 5.38
N PRO A 235 2.54 -0.10 4.64
CA PRO A 235 1.21 -0.15 4.05
C PRO A 235 1.12 -1.29 3.03
N TYR A 236 -0.10 -1.76 2.79
CA TYR A 236 -0.38 -2.84 1.86
C TYR A 236 -1.47 -2.45 0.86
N THR A 237 -1.50 -3.11 -0.29
CA THR A 237 -2.50 -2.86 -1.32
C THR A 237 -3.63 -3.87 -1.25
N VAL A 238 -4.82 -3.40 -1.62
CA VAL A 238 -6.02 -4.20 -1.85
C VAL A 238 -6.68 -3.77 -3.15
N VAL A 239 -7.40 -4.69 -3.79
CA VAL A 239 -8.25 -4.37 -4.95
C VAL A 239 -9.70 -4.38 -4.49
N ASP A 240 -10.41 -3.30 -4.77
CA ASP A 240 -11.83 -3.16 -4.53
C ASP A 240 -12.50 -2.48 -5.73
N ASP A 241 -13.59 -3.08 -6.23
CA ASP A 241 -14.28 -2.65 -7.47
C ASP A 241 -13.33 -2.35 -8.66
N GLY A 242 -12.30 -3.18 -8.82
CA GLY A 242 -11.31 -3.05 -9.89
C GLY A 242 -10.33 -1.90 -9.74
N LYS A 243 -10.24 -1.26 -8.58
CA LYS A 243 -9.28 -0.20 -8.27
C LYS A 243 -8.30 -0.65 -7.20
N ILE A 244 -7.08 -0.15 -7.28
CA ILE A 244 -6.04 -0.43 -6.28
C ILE A 244 -6.11 0.63 -5.19
N TYR A 245 -6.21 0.18 -3.94
CA TYR A 245 -6.16 1.02 -2.76
C TYR A 245 -5.01 0.63 -1.86
N TRP A 246 -4.35 1.62 -1.29
CA TRP A 246 -3.42 1.42 -0.20
C TRP A 246 -4.18 1.46 1.12
N VAL A 247 -3.86 0.54 1.99
CA VAL A 247 -4.31 0.51 3.38
C VAL A 247 -3.13 0.83 4.28
N LEU A 248 -3.26 1.89 5.06
CA LEU A 248 -2.21 2.39 5.95
C LEU A 248 -2.76 2.42 7.38
N ASP A 249 -2.15 1.66 8.27
CA ASP A 249 -2.48 1.70 9.70
C ASP A 249 -1.95 2.96 10.35
N ALA A 250 -2.76 3.55 11.23
CA ALA A 250 -2.38 4.73 11.97
C ALA A 250 -2.76 4.60 13.45
N TYR A 251 -1.83 5.03 14.31
CA TYR A 251 -1.90 4.86 15.74
C TYR A 251 -2.09 6.19 16.44
N THR A 252 -2.99 6.22 17.40
CA THR A 252 -3.06 7.26 18.41
C THR A 252 -2.00 7.03 19.47
N VAL A 253 -1.40 8.10 19.96
CA VAL A 253 -0.37 8.04 21.01
C VAL A 253 -0.59 9.12 22.06
N SER A 254 -0.13 8.86 23.28
CA SER A 254 -0.09 9.84 24.35
C SER A 254 1.09 9.57 25.28
N ASP A 255 1.60 10.60 25.89
CA ASP A 255 2.55 10.56 27.00
C ASP A 255 1.90 10.89 28.35
N LYS A 256 0.56 11.05 28.36
CA LYS A 256 -0.21 11.52 29.54
C LYS A 256 -1.30 10.56 29.98
N TYR A 257 -1.20 9.27 29.58
CA TYR A 257 -2.20 8.31 30.01
C TYR A 257 -1.98 7.95 31.48
N PRO A 258 -3.02 8.03 32.34
CA PRO A 258 -2.85 7.83 33.78
C PRO A 258 -2.49 6.37 34.09
N TYR A 259 -1.63 6.19 35.10
CA TYR A 259 -1.22 4.89 35.65
C TYR A 259 -0.53 3.92 34.66
N SER A 260 -0.01 4.42 33.53
CA SER A 260 0.69 3.61 32.57
C SER A 260 2.19 3.89 32.54
N THR A 261 3.00 2.86 32.30
CA THR A 261 4.45 2.95 32.27
C THR A 261 4.92 3.54 30.92
N TYR A 262 5.93 4.39 30.97
CA TYR A 262 6.54 4.97 29.79
C TYR A 262 7.40 3.95 29.04
N THR A 263 7.35 4.02 27.71
CA THR A 263 8.20 3.26 26.79
C THR A 263 8.78 4.21 25.77
N GLU A 264 10.08 4.09 25.52
CA GLU A 264 10.72 4.82 24.42
C GLU A 264 10.35 4.17 23.09
N VAL A 265 9.84 4.96 22.17
CA VAL A 265 9.58 4.56 20.78
C VAL A 265 10.37 5.48 19.85
N GLU A 266 10.93 4.90 18.81
CA GLU A 266 11.54 5.66 17.72
C GLU A 266 10.53 5.81 16.58
N TYR A 267 10.27 7.05 16.20
CA TYR A 267 9.33 7.39 15.15
C TYR A 267 9.80 8.65 14.42
N ASP A 268 9.86 8.63 13.09
CA ASP A 268 10.39 9.71 12.25
C ASP A 268 11.84 10.10 12.60
N GLY A 269 12.67 9.14 12.95
CA GLY A 269 14.05 9.40 13.36
C GLY A 269 14.19 10.16 14.69
N ALA A 270 13.11 10.26 15.48
CA ALA A 270 13.10 10.88 16.79
C ALA A 270 12.63 9.89 17.86
N LYS A 271 13.37 9.82 18.96
CA LYS A 271 12.99 9.05 20.15
C LYS A 271 11.98 9.84 20.98
N ARG A 272 10.88 9.20 21.35
CA ARG A 272 9.81 9.79 22.16
C ARG A 272 9.38 8.82 23.23
N ASN A 273 9.14 9.32 24.43
CA ASN A 273 8.54 8.55 25.52
C ASN A 273 7.02 8.66 25.41
N ILE A 274 6.38 7.52 25.21
CA ILE A 274 4.93 7.39 25.20
C ILE A 274 4.50 6.40 26.27
N ASN A 275 3.28 6.54 26.77
CA ASN A 275 2.69 5.57 27.69
C ASN A 275 1.30 5.10 27.24
N TYR A 276 0.93 5.41 26.00
CA TYR A 276 -0.28 4.95 25.33
C TYR A 276 -0.04 4.86 23.82
N ILE A 277 -0.44 3.74 23.23
CA ILE A 277 -0.49 3.55 21.76
C ILE A 277 -1.67 2.64 21.42
N ARG A 278 -2.42 2.98 20.36
CA ARG A 278 -3.55 2.19 19.91
C ARG A 278 -3.73 2.29 18.40
N ASN A 279 -3.95 1.16 17.72
CA ASN A 279 -4.27 1.12 16.30
C ASN A 279 -5.76 1.44 16.10
N SER A 280 -6.11 2.70 16.09
CA SER A 280 -7.50 3.16 16.08
C SER A 280 -7.94 3.75 14.77
N VAL A 281 -7.02 3.91 13.81
CA VAL A 281 -7.31 4.54 12.51
C VAL A 281 -6.73 3.71 11.38
N LYS A 282 -7.52 3.52 10.35
CA LYS A 282 -7.05 3.03 9.04
C LYS A 282 -7.25 4.11 7.98
N VAL A 283 -6.23 4.32 7.18
CA VAL A 283 -6.26 5.27 6.07
C VAL A 283 -6.35 4.48 4.77
N ILE A 284 -7.37 4.75 4.00
CA ILE A 284 -7.55 4.16 2.67
C ILE A 284 -7.21 5.22 1.64
N ILE A 285 -6.31 4.90 0.73
CA ILE A 285 -5.80 5.83 -0.27
C ILE A 285 -5.92 5.19 -1.65
N ASN A 286 -6.64 5.84 -2.54
CA ASN A 286 -6.73 5.40 -3.93
C ASN A 286 -5.36 5.57 -4.61
N ALA A 287 -4.83 4.50 -5.21
CA ALA A 287 -3.51 4.52 -5.84
C ALA A 287 -3.45 5.37 -7.12
N TYR A 288 -4.59 5.57 -7.79
CA TYR A 288 -4.70 6.34 -9.03
C TYR A 288 -4.72 7.85 -8.78
N ASP A 289 -5.66 8.33 -7.96
CA ASP A 289 -5.89 9.77 -7.77
C ASP A 289 -5.49 10.29 -6.37
N GLY A 290 -5.06 9.39 -5.47
CA GLY A 290 -4.63 9.76 -4.12
C GLY A 290 -5.74 10.28 -3.22
N GLU A 291 -7.02 10.04 -3.56
CA GLU A 291 -8.13 10.28 -2.65
C GLU A 291 -7.89 9.51 -1.36
N MET A 292 -8.10 10.18 -0.22
CA MET A 292 -7.72 9.63 1.07
C MET A 292 -8.88 9.75 2.05
N THR A 293 -9.23 8.61 2.66
CA THR A 293 -10.25 8.54 3.71
C THR A 293 -9.68 7.94 4.98
N PHE A 294 -9.93 8.57 6.10
CA PHE A 294 -9.55 8.10 7.43
C PHE A 294 -10.73 7.43 8.09
N TYR A 295 -10.59 6.17 8.48
CA TYR A 295 -11.61 5.39 9.16
C TYR A 295 -11.21 5.14 10.61
N ILE A 296 -12.13 5.42 11.55
CA ILE A 296 -11.96 5.01 12.94
C ILE A 296 -12.35 3.54 13.07
N THR A 297 -11.38 2.72 13.43
CA THR A 297 -11.57 1.26 13.63
C THR A 297 -11.87 0.91 15.08
N ASP A 298 -11.45 1.75 16.01
CA ASP A 298 -11.70 1.56 17.44
C ASP A 298 -12.31 2.81 18.09
N ARG A 299 -13.62 2.75 18.33
CA ARG A 299 -14.37 3.84 18.99
C ARG A 299 -14.19 3.87 20.50
N ASN A 300 -13.56 2.85 21.09
CA ASN A 300 -13.25 2.84 22.53
C ASN A 300 -11.93 3.55 22.84
N ASP A 301 -11.22 4.04 21.83
CA ASP A 301 -10.02 4.84 22.01
C ASP A 301 -10.36 6.26 22.45
N PRO A 302 -10.06 6.65 23.70
CA PRO A 302 -10.40 7.99 24.19
C PRO A 302 -9.64 9.11 23.47
N VAL A 303 -8.44 8.82 22.93
CA VAL A 303 -7.62 9.81 22.24
C VAL A 303 -8.25 10.17 20.91
N ILE A 304 -8.63 9.18 20.09
CA ILE A 304 -9.26 9.47 18.79
C ILE A 304 -10.64 10.11 18.97
N MET A 305 -11.39 9.68 19.98
CA MET A 305 -12.69 10.28 20.30
C MET A 305 -12.58 11.73 20.78
N ALA A 306 -11.52 12.07 21.52
CA ALA A 306 -11.22 13.45 21.88
C ALA A 306 -10.90 14.31 20.64
N TYR A 307 -10.13 13.78 19.71
CA TYR A 307 -9.85 14.46 18.44
C TYR A 307 -11.14 14.73 17.64
N LEU A 308 -12.06 13.77 17.54
CA LEU A 308 -13.36 13.98 16.89
C LEU A 308 -14.17 15.10 17.54
N THR A 309 -14.21 15.12 18.88
CA THR A 309 -14.99 16.11 19.64
C THR A 309 -14.46 17.53 19.44
N LEU A 310 -13.17 17.70 19.29
CA LEU A 310 -12.52 19.00 19.08
C LEU A 310 -12.71 19.55 17.67
N ARG A 311 -13.50 18.90 16.81
CA ARG A 311 -13.71 19.27 15.40
C ARG A 311 -12.43 19.45 14.56
N TYR A 312 -11.30 18.94 15.04
CA TYR A 312 -10.07 18.93 14.27
C TYR A 312 -10.16 17.97 13.06
N PHE A 313 -11.21 17.15 13.00
CA PHE A 313 -11.36 16.05 12.06
C PHE A 313 -12.64 16.14 11.23
N LEU A 314 -12.80 17.20 10.46
CA LEU A 314 -13.79 17.26 9.37
C LEU A 314 -13.50 16.21 8.25
N ILE A 315 -12.38 15.51 8.35
CA ILE A 315 -11.84 14.57 7.33
C ILE A 315 -12.10 13.11 7.70
N ILE A 316 -12.43 12.82 8.97
CA ILE A 316 -12.67 11.44 9.42
C ILE A 316 -14.13 11.07 9.17
N GLN A 317 -14.35 10.06 8.36
CA GLN A 317 -15.69 9.52 8.15
C GLN A 317 -16.08 8.55 9.28
N GLU A 318 -17.26 8.76 9.85
CA GLU A 318 -17.88 7.86 10.84
C GLU A 318 -18.41 6.55 10.24
N LYS A 319 -18.15 6.27 8.96
CA LYS A 319 -18.63 5.04 8.32
C LYS A 319 -17.94 3.82 8.93
N LYS A 320 -18.72 2.77 9.19
CA LYS A 320 -18.20 1.44 9.49
C LYS A 320 -17.26 1.05 8.35
N PHE A 321 -15.99 0.75 8.68
CA PHE A 321 -15.07 0.12 7.78
C PHE A 321 -15.60 -1.30 7.50
N GLN A 322 -16.39 -1.45 6.47
CA GLN A 322 -16.70 -2.73 5.83
C GLN A 322 -16.06 -2.64 4.45
N MET A 323 -14.81 -3.09 4.35
CA MET A 323 -14.40 -3.69 3.10
C MET A 323 -15.20 -4.99 3.00
N GLU A 324 -16.22 -5.01 2.21
CA GLU A 324 -16.64 -6.23 1.57
C GLU A 324 -15.49 -6.58 0.62
N LEU A 325 -14.53 -7.38 1.11
CA LEU A 325 -13.72 -8.20 0.23
C LEU A 325 -14.76 -8.99 -0.56
N SER A 326 -14.97 -8.60 -1.81
CA SER A 326 -15.99 -9.21 -2.64
C SER A 326 -15.68 -10.69 -2.73
N ASN A 327 -16.38 -11.46 -1.93
CA ASN A 327 -16.58 -12.88 -2.16
C ASN A 327 -17.38 -12.99 -3.46
N LYS A 328 -16.73 -13.08 -4.59
CA LYS A 328 -17.26 -13.68 -5.81
C LYS A 328 -16.18 -14.44 -6.51
#